data_f75652506a8dc3d2065ced1581582de7
#
_entry.id   f75652506a8dc3d2065ced1581582de7
#
_cell.length_a   1.000
_cell.length_b   1.000
_cell.length_c   1.000
_cell.angle_alpha   90.00
_cell.angle_beta   90.00
_cell.angle_gamma   90.00
#
_symmetry.space_group_name_H-M   'P 1'
#
loop_
_entity.id
_entity.type
_entity.pdbx_description
1 polymer ?
#
loop_
_entity_poly.entity_id
_entity_poly.type
_entity_poly.pdbx_seq_one_letter_code
_entity_poly.pdbx_strand_id
1 'polypeptide(L)'
;MNTIDKVRNIRISDYNYPLPDHRIAKHPLAAREQCKLLCYKVGGEISEGHFYDVPAVLPEKAMLVYNNTRVINARLRFRKSTGSTIEIFCLEPVAPCDYQLIFQTTQSCTWLCLVGNSKRWKQGPLTQEIEVDGKTVTLEANRGERRGNSFEIEFSWNGGVTFASILEAIGEIPIPPYLNRGTESTDSADYQTVYSHIDGSVAAPTAGLHFTDEVLAECDKRGITRRELTLHVGAGTFQPVKSENIGEHEMHYEFISVQRSLLVDLINAEGPVVAVGTTSVRTLESLYYVGQVLETTPDADEEMLTVKQWMPYSTPCEISTKKALQNVVDYLDRHHAEAYMGSTQLMIAPGFQYRIISGMITNFHQPQSTLLLLVSAFVGVDHWRAIYDYALDHDFRFLSYGDACFFQK
;
A
#
# COMPACT_ATOMS: atom_id res chain seq x y z
N MET A 1 1.19 26.80 -20.14
CA MET A 1 1.26 26.14 -18.83
C MET A 1 1.81 24.75 -19.08
N ASN A 2 2.92 24.41 -18.49
CA ASN A 2 3.57 23.10 -18.66
C ASN A 2 2.69 21.98 -18.08
N THR A 3 2.82 20.75 -18.53
CA THR A 3 1.98 19.61 -18.06
C THR A 3 2.05 19.43 -16.54
N ILE A 4 3.23 19.56 -15.95
CA ILE A 4 3.42 19.47 -14.50
C ILE A 4 2.65 20.57 -13.76
N ASP A 5 2.61 21.80 -14.25
CA ASP A 5 1.89 22.91 -13.61
C ASP A 5 0.39 22.65 -13.62
N LYS A 6 -0.16 22.09 -14.71
CA LYS A 6 -1.58 21.73 -14.80
C LYS A 6 -1.94 20.70 -13.75
N VAL A 7 -1.11 19.67 -13.59
CA VAL A 7 -1.36 18.58 -12.62
C VAL A 7 -1.22 19.10 -11.19
N ARG A 8 -0.18 19.88 -10.88
CA ARG A 8 0.03 20.44 -9.53
C ARG A 8 -1.07 21.39 -9.08
N ASN A 9 -1.76 22.05 -10.03
CA ASN A 9 -2.88 22.95 -9.76
C ASN A 9 -4.25 22.24 -9.69
N ILE A 10 -4.31 20.91 -9.76
CA ILE A 10 -5.56 20.16 -9.52
C ILE A 10 -6.00 20.42 -8.08
N ARG A 11 -7.25 20.84 -7.92
CA ARG A 11 -7.86 21.09 -6.61
C ARG A 11 -8.42 19.79 -6.07
N ILE A 12 -8.00 19.42 -4.86
CA ILE A 12 -8.48 18.18 -4.24
C ILE A 12 -9.98 18.23 -3.96
N SER A 13 -10.55 19.43 -3.75
CA SER A 13 -11.99 19.64 -3.57
C SER A 13 -12.83 19.20 -4.77
N ASP A 14 -12.28 19.19 -5.99
CA ASP A 14 -12.97 18.72 -7.19
C ASP A 14 -13.20 17.21 -7.19
N TYR A 15 -12.48 16.49 -6.32
CA TYR A 15 -12.59 15.05 -6.07
C TYR A 15 -13.34 14.74 -4.79
N ASN A 16 -14.28 15.60 -4.43
CA ASN A 16 -15.20 15.40 -3.31
C ASN A 16 -16.50 14.76 -3.79
N TYR A 17 -17.03 13.84 -2.98
CA TYR A 17 -18.35 13.26 -3.15
C TYR A 17 -18.98 12.97 -1.77
N PRO A 18 -20.32 12.91 -1.63
CA PRO A 18 -20.94 12.58 -0.37
C PRO A 18 -20.73 11.09 -0.03
N LEU A 19 -19.99 10.80 1.04
CA LEU A 19 -19.82 9.45 1.57
C LEU A 19 -20.49 9.35 2.94
N PRO A 20 -21.72 8.82 3.04
CA PRO A 20 -22.40 8.63 4.31
C PRO A 20 -21.73 7.54 5.15
N ASP A 21 -21.64 7.71 6.48
CA ASP A 21 -20.97 6.75 7.39
C ASP A 21 -21.56 5.34 7.29
N HIS A 22 -22.85 5.20 7.04
CA HIS A 22 -23.49 3.89 6.87
C HIS A 22 -23.07 3.14 5.59
N ARG A 23 -22.43 3.80 4.65
CA ARG A 23 -21.85 3.16 3.46
C ARG A 23 -20.44 2.65 3.72
N ILE A 24 -19.80 3.05 4.80
CA ILE A 24 -18.47 2.58 5.18
C ILE A 24 -18.61 1.22 5.86
N ALA A 25 -18.09 0.17 5.22
CA ALA A 25 -18.09 -1.18 5.78
C ALA A 25 -17.08 -1.24 6.94
N LYS A 26 -17.56 -1.48 8.16
CA LYS A 26 -16.73 -1.54 9.37
C LYS A 26 -16.16 -2.94 9.62
N HIS A 27 -16.73 -3.96 8.99
CA HIS A 27 -16.31 -5.37 9.05
C HIS A 27 -16.43 -6.01 7.66
N PRO A 28 -15.63 -7.04 7.37
CA PRO A 28 -15.80 -7.82 6.15
C PRO A 28 -17.12 -8.60 6.18
N LEU A 29 -17.55 -9.09 5.02
CA LEU A 29 -18.58 -10.12 4.96
C LEU A 29 -18.02 -11.44 5.50
N ALA A 30 -18.89 -12.31 6.03
CA ALA A 30 -18.50 -13.64 6.47
C ALA A 30 -17.85 -14.48 5.36
N ALA A 31 -18.36 -14.35 4.13
CA ALA A 31 -17.75 -14.83 2.90
C ALA A 31 -17.30 -13.58 2.12
N ARG A 32 -16.01 -13.26 2.21
CA ARG A 32 -15.47 -11.97 1.70
C ARG A 32 -15.58 -11.81 0.19
N GLU A 33 -15.59 -12.92 -0.55
CA GLU A 33 -15.75 -12.97 -1.99
C GLU A 33 -17.20 -12.71 -2.45
N GLN A 34 -18.16 -12.67 -1.54
CA GLN A 34 -19.56 -12.29 -1.83
C GLN A 34 -19.79 -10.78 -1.86
N CYS A 35 -18.76 -9.96 -1.63
CA CYS A 35 -18.88 -8.52 -1.82
C CYS A 35 -19.24 -8.23 -3.28
N LYS A 36 -19.93 -7.10 -3.50
CA LYS A 36 -20.24 -6.66 -4.86
C LYS A 36 -18.97 -6.30 -5.64
N LEU A 37 -19.02 -6.49 -6.94
CA LEU A 37 -17.99 -6.09 -7.89
C LEU A 37 -18.60 -5.14 -8.92
N LEU A 38 -18.11 -3.90 -8.96
CA LEU A 38 -18.40 -2.96 -10.04
C LEU A 38 -17.35 -3.12 -11.13
N CYS A 39 -17.78 -3.47 -12.33
CA CYS A 39 -16.91 -3.56 -13.49
C CYS A 39 -17.13 -2.35 -14.42
N TYR A 40 -16.05 -1.73 -14.86
CA TYR A 40 -16.08 -0.65 -15.83
C TYR A 40 -14.91 -0.76 -16.81
N LYS A 41 -15.24 -0.83 -18.10
CA LYS A 41 -14.27 -0.71 -19.17
C LYS A 41 -14.31 0.72 -19.70
N VAL A 42 -13.13 1.35 -19.87
CA VAL A 42 -13.05 2.74 -20.34
C VAL A 42 -13.78 2.90 -21.69
N GLY A 43 -14.74 3.81 -21.71
CA GLY A 43 -15.61 4.03 -22.88
C GLY A 43 -16.77 3.03 -23.02
N GLY A 44 -16.96 2.13 -22.04
CA GLY A 44 -18.05 1.18 -21.97
C GLY A 44 -19.11 1.55 -20.93
N GLU A 45 -19.95 0.59 -20.61
CA GLU A 45 -20.98 0.70 -19.59
C GLU A 45 -20.50 0.13 -18.26
N ILE A 46 -21.14 0.56 -17.16
CA ILE A 46 -20.96 -0.02 -15.85
C ILE A 46 -21.76 -1.33 -15.78
N SER A 47 -21.15 -2.37 -15.22
CA SER A 47 -21.84 -3.62 -14.92
C SER A 47 -21.55 -4.06 -13.48
N GLU A 48 -22.46 -4.83 -12.90
CA GLU A 48 -22.36 -5.33 -11.54
C GLU A 48 -22.26 -6.86 -11.53
N GLY A 49 -21.57 -7.37 -10.53
CA GLY A 49 -21.47 -8.78 -10.16
C GLY A 49 -21.05 -8.93 -8.72
N HIS A 50 -20.42 -10.04 -8.41
CA HIS A 50 -19.80 -10.30 -7.13
C HIS A 50 -18.31 -10.60 -7.31
N PHE A 51 -17.55 -10.51 -6.25
CA PHE A 51 -16.09 -10.70 -6.34
C PHE A 51 -15.71 -12.12 -6.78
N TYR A 52 -16.50 -13.14 -6.46
CA TYR A 52 -16.29 -14.51 -6.96
C TYR A 52 -16.41 -14.63 -8.49
N ASP A 53 -16.96 -13.61 -9.18
CA ASP A 53 -17.00 -13.56 -10.63
C ASP A 53 -15.69 -13.03 -11.25
N VAL A 54 -14.74 -12.52 -10.44
CA VAL A 54 -13.46 -11.97 -10.92
C VAL A 54 -12.76 -12.88 -11.92
N PRO A 55 -12.65 -14.22 -11.70
CA PRO A 55 -12.01 -15.09 -12.68
C PRO A 55 -12.71 -15.11 -14.05
N ALA A 56 -14.03 -14.83 -14.08
CA ALA A 56 -14.83 -14.83 -15.31
C ALA A 56 -14.75 -13.50 -16.07
N VAL A 57 -14.58 -12.39 -15.36
CA VAL A 57 -14.53 -11.04 -15.97
C VAL A 57 -13.13 -10.60 -16.34
N LEU A 58 -12.09 -11.25 -15.79
CA LEU A 58 -10.71 -11.00 -16.18
C LEU A 58 -10.49 -11.41 -17.63
N PRO A 59 -9.74 -10.61 -18.41
CA PRO A 59 -9.38 -10.94 -19.78
C PRO A 59 -8.59 -12.26 -19.87
N GLU A 60 -8.70 -12.93 -21.01
CA GLU A 60 -7.89 -14.11 -21.31
C GLU A 60 -6.40 -13.79 -21.20
N LYS A 61 -5.61 -14.74 -20.67
CA LYS A 61 -4.17 -14.60 -20.46
C LYS A 61 -3.77 -13.40 -19.59
N ALA A 62 -4.69 -12.84 -18.80
CA ALA A 62 -4.35 -11.77 -17.88
C ALA A 62 -3.25 -12.19 -16.90
N MET A 63 -2.37 -11.25 -16.58
CA MET A 63 -1.43 -11.38 -15.48
C MET A 63 -1.94 -10.56 -14.30
N LEU A 64 -2.32 -11.24 -13.22
CA LEU A 64 -2.78 -10.63 -11.98
C LEU A 64 -1.57 -10.40 -11.06
N VAL A 65 -1.29 -9.14 -10.72
CA VAL A 65 -0.14 -8.78 -9.86
C VAL A 65 -0.63 -8.17 -8.56
N TYR A 66 -0.21 -8.71 -7.43
CA TYR A 66 -0.65 -8.30 -6.10
C TYR A 66 0.50 -8.10 -5.12
N ASN A 67 0.23 -7.30 -4.09
CA ASN A 67 1.18 -7.02 -3.02
C ASN A 67 1.09 -8.11 -1.94
N ASN A 68 2.22 -8.80 -1.69
CA ASN A 68 2.32 -9.94 -0.79
C ASN A 68 2.66 -9.57 0.66
N THR A 69 2.62 -8.29 1.01
CA THR A 69 2.98 -7.86 2.36
C THR A 69 1.91 -8.21 3.39
N ARG A 70 2.38 -8.64 4.56
CA ARG A 70 1.59 -8.95 5.74
C ARG A 70 1.61 -7.80 6.72
N VAL A 71 0.45 -7.48 7.28
CA VAL A 71 0.34 -6.42 8.29
C VAL A 71 0.89 -6.93 9.61
N ILE A 72 1.76 -6.13 10.21
CA ILE A 72 2.34 -6.40 11.53
C ILE A 72 1.53 -5.74 12.63
N ASN A 73 1.63 -6.26 13.86
CA ASN A 73 1.03 -5.69 15.04
C ASN A 73 1.78 -4.42 15.49
N ALA A 74 1.81 -3.41 14.64
CA ALA A 74 2.68 -2.24 14.75
C ALA A 74 2.27 -1.25 15.84
N ARG A 75 1.16 -1.45 16.54
CA ARG A 75 0.64 -0.56 17.56
C ARG A 75 0.89 -1.11 18.95
N LEU A 76 1.78 -0.45 19.72
CA LEU A 76 2.15 -0.81 21.08
C LEU A 76 1.54 0.17 22.09
N ARG A 77 1.08 -0.33 23.21
CA ARG A 77 0.52 0.49 24.30
C ARG A 77 1.31 0.33 25.58
N PHE A 78 1.90 1.42 26.05
CA PHE A 78 2.59 1.51 27.30
C PHE A 78 1.75 2.21 28.36
N ARG A 79 1.58 1.57 29.52
CA ARG A 79 0.83 2.14 30.64
C ARG A 79 1.79 2.74 31.66
N LYS A 80 1.73 4.06 31.85
CA LYS A 80 2.53 4.74 32.85
C LYS A 80 2.01 4.46 34.28
N SER A 81 2.90 4.57 35.27
CA SER A 81 2.52 4.50 36.69
C SER A 81 1.45 5.52 37.08
N THR A 82 1.35 6.64 36.38
CA THR A 82 0.30 7.68 36.53
C THR A 82 -1.05 7.29 35.96
N GLY A 83 -1.22 6.07 35.40
CA GLY A 83 -2.45 5.57 34.78
C GLY A 83 -2.65 6.02 33.33
N SER A 84 -1.80 6.89 32.79
CA SER A 84 -1.90 7.34 31.39
C SER A 84 -1.38 6.27 30.43
N THR A 85 -2.09 6.02 29.34
CA THR A 85 -1.62 5.17 28.25
C THR A 85 -0.94 6.03 27.18
N ILE A 86 0.25 5.63 26.75
CA ILE A 86 0.98 6.14 25.60
C ILE A 86 0.89 5.08 24.52
N GLU A 87 0.40 5.47 23.35
CA GLU A 87 0.36 4.62 22.18
C GLU A 87 1.57 4.93 21.29
N ILE A 88 2.31 3.91 20.90
CA ILE A 88 3.43 4.00 19.97
C ILE A 88 3.06 3.19 18.73
N PHE A 89 3.00 3.85 17.58
CA PHE A 89 2.67 3.24 16.32
C PHE A 89 3.91 3.23 15.43
N CYS A 90 4.52 2.07 15.24
CA CYS A 90 5.68 1.86 14.39
C CYS A 90 5.30 2.09 12.91
N LEU A 91 6.06 2.92 12.22
CA LEU A 91 5.81 3.29 10.81
C LEU A 91 6.84 2.67 9.88
N GLU A 92 8.12 2.98 10.15
CA GLU A 92 9.26 2.62 9.31
C GLU A 92 10.46 2.24 10.16
N PRO A 93 11.25 1.23 9.76
CA PRO A 93 12.50 0.88 10.43
C PRO A 93 13.55 1.98 10.22
N VAL A 94 14.34 2.28 11.27
CA VAL A 94 15.42 3.25 11.23
C VAL A 94 16.77 2.56 11.44
N ALA A 95 16.88 1.70 12.46
CA ALA A 95 18.10 0.96 12.73
C ALA A 95 17.79 -0.42 13.34
N PRO A 96 18.14 -1.48 12.62
CA PRO A 96 18.53 -1.53 11.21
C PRO A 96 17.39 -1.06 10.29
N CYS A 97 17.72 -0.47 9.13
CA CYS A 97 16.72 0.07 8.19
C CYS A 97 16.03 -1.01 7.32
N ASP A 98 16.56 -2.23 7.31
CA ASP A 98 15.97 -3.37 6.61
C ASP A 98 14.87 -4.02 7.43
N TYR A 99 13.71 -4.26 6.82
CA TYR A 99 12.53 -4.84 7.48
C TYR A 99 12.78 -6.26 8.00
N GLN A 100 13.51 -7.10 7.26
CA GLN A 100 13.77 -8.47 7.70
C GLN A 100 14.76 -8.50 8.86
N LEU A 101 15.80 -7.66 8.79
CA LEU A 101 16.81 -7.59 9.84
C LEU A 101 16.23 -7.01 11.13
N ILE A 102 15.41 -5.95 11.05
CA ILE A 102 14.88 -5.31 12.26
C ILE A 102 13.97 -6.24 13.06
N PHE A 103 13.17 -7.09 12.40
CA PHE A 103 12.33 -8.06 13.07
C PHE A 103 13.12 -9.17 13.78
N GLN A 104 14.33 -9.46 13.31
CA GLN A 104 15.20 -10.47 13.90
C GLN A 104 16.12 -9.94 15.00
N THR A 105 16.13 -8.64 15.26
CA THR A 105 16.92 -8.08 16.36
C THR A 105 16.46 -8.65 17.69
N THR A 106 17.41 -8.89 18.62
CA THR A 106 17.14 -9.58 19.89
C THR A 106 17.48 -8.75 21.14
N GLN A 107 17.91 -7.49 20.97
CA GLN A 107 18.31 -6.62 22.06
C GLN A 107 17.76 -5.21 21.94
N SER A 108 17.86 -4.61 20.75
CA SER A 108 17.35 -3.26 20.49
C SER A 108 17.10 -3.03 19.02
N CYS A 109 16.21 -2.08 18.73
CA CYS A 109 15.98 -1.55 17.40
C CYS A 109 15.38 -0.14 17.47
N THR A 110 15.50 0.62 16.39
CA THR A 110 14.92 1.97 16.30
C THR A 110 13.91 2.06 15.17
N TRP A 111 12.74 2.58 15.48
CA TRP A 111 11.65 2.81 14.53
C TRP A 111 11.26 4.28 14.48
N LEU A 112 10.85 4.75 13.32
CA LEU A 112 10.10 5.99 13.20
C LEU A 112 8.65 5.69 13.60
N CYS A 113 8.10 6.43 14.57
CA CYS A 113 6.80 6.13 15.16
C CYS A 113 5.92 7.36 15.30
N LEU A 114 4.61 7.19 15.12
CA LEU A 114 3.63 8.13 15.67
C LEU A 114 3.44 7.84 17.17
N VAL A 115 3.30 8.89 17.97
CA VAL A 115 3.11 8.76 19.42
C VAL A 115 1.81 9.43 19.83
N GLY A 116 0.82 8.61 20.18
CA GLY A 116 -0.44 9.05 20.77
C GLY A 116 -0.22 9.54 22.21
N ASN A 117 -0.94 10.61 22.58
CA ASN A 117 -0.76 11.26 23.90
C ASN A 117 0.69 11.73 24.19
N SER A 118 1.47 12.06 23.17
CA SER A 118 2.90 12.43 23.29
C SER A 118 3.17 13.52 24.31
N LYS A 119 2.23 14.45 24.56
CA LYS A 119 2.32 15.49 25.58
C LYS A 119 2.39 14.94 27.00
N ARG A 120 1.92 13.71 27.23
CA ARG A 120 1.99 13.01 28.54
C ARG A 120 3.27 12.22 28.73
N TRP A 121 4.06 12.06 27.66
CA TRP A 121 5.39 11.45 27.71
C TRP A 121 6.45 12.53 27.69
N LYS A 122 6.71 13.14 28.86
CA LYS A 122 7.61 14.31 28.95
C LYS A 122 9.09 13.92 29.01
N GLN A 123 9.43 12.94 29.82
CA GLN A 123 10.82 12.53 30.08
C GLN A 123 10.89 11.05 30.49
N GLY A 124 12.07 10.46 30.29
CA GLY A 124 12.43 9.10 30.69
C GLY A 124 11.83 8.02 29.79
N PRO A 125 12.31 6.80 29.94
CA PRO A 125 11.82 5.66 29.20
C PRO A 125 10.39 5.28 29.61
N LEU A 126 9.68 4.62 28.70
CA LEU A 126 8.50 3.83 29.03
C LEU A 126 8.94 2.38 29.19
N THR A 127 8.61 1.77 30.31
CA THR A 127 9.01 0.40 30.63
C THR A 127 7.78 -0.45 30.90
N GLN A 128 7.78 -1.68 30.38
CA GLN A 128 6.72 -2.66 30.59
C GLN A 128 7.30 -4.06 30.69
N GLU A 129 6.83 -4.84 31.67
CA GLU A 129 7.08 -6.28 31.72
C GLU A 129 6.03 -7.00 30.87
N ILE A 130 6.48 -7.89 30.00
CA ILE A 130 5.64 -8.64 29.06
C ILE A 130 6.04 -10.10 29.05
N GLU A 131 5.10 -10.97 28.71
CA GLU A 131 5.37 -12.39 28.48
C GLU A 131 5.51 -12.66 26.98
N VAL A 132 6.66 -13.18 26.57
CA VAL A 132 6.99 -13.52 25.17
C VAL A 132 7.58 -14.92 25.14
N ASP A 133 6.97 -15.84 24.41
CA ASP A 133 7.44 -17.22 24.26
C ASP A 133 7.74 -17.92 25.61
N GLY A 134 6.90 -17.65 26.63
CA GLY A 134 7.05 -18.21 27.98
C GLY A 134 8.18 -17.60 28.81
N LYS A 135 8.74 -16.46 28.40
CA LYS A 135 9.75 -15.70 29.12
C LYS A 135 9.21 -14.34 29.54
N THR A 136 9.50 -13.92 30.75
CA THR A 136 9.25 -12.52 31.20
C THR A 136 10.34 -11.62 30.62
N VAL A 137 9.93 -10.66 29.80
CA VAL A 137 10.80 -9.71 29.10
C VAL A 137 10.49 -8.30 29.59
N THR A 138 11.49 -7.54 29.94
CA THR A 138 11.37 -6.10 30.21
C THR A 138 11.61 -5.35 28.91
N LEU A 139 10.55 -4.74 28.36
CA LEU A 139 10.60 -3.89 27.17
C LEU A 139 10.66 -2.43 27.60
N GLU A 140 11.63 -1.72 27.05
CA GLU A 140 11.84 -0.29 27.25
C GLU A 140 11.71 0.45 25.91
N ALA A 141 11.05 1.61 25.90
CA ALA A 141 10.98 2.50 24.77
C ALA A 141 11.52 3.89 25.15
N ASN A 142 12.51 4.36 24.39
CA ASN A 142 13.16 5.66 24.55
C ASN A 142 12.79 6.56 23.38
N ARG A 143 12.31 7.77 23.69
CA ARG A 143 11.96 8.75 22.68
C ARG A 143 13.17 9.57 22.27
N GLY A 144 13.59 9.43 21.03
CA GLY A 144 14.66 10.15 20.37
C GLY A 144 14.19 11.40 19.62
N GLU A 145 14.80 11.66 18.49
CA GLU A 145 14.59 12.86 17.68
C GLU A 145 13.18 12.92 17.08
N ARG A 146 12.71 14.13 16.89
CA ARG A 146 11.44 14.38 16.21
C ARG A 146 11.67 14.59 14.71
N ARG A 147 10.94 13.83 13.87
CA ARG A 147 10.89 14.01 12.42
C ARG A 147 9.46 14.34 11.99
N GLY A 148 9.20 15.62 11.73
CA GLY A 148 7.85 16.09 11.40
C GLY A 148 6.84 15.82 12.52
N ASN A 149 5.84 14.98 12.26
CA ASN A 149 4.83 14.56 13.25
C ASN A 149 5.22 13.26 13.99
N SER A 150 6.30 12.62 13.59
CA SER A 150 6.79 11.35 14.14
C SER A 150 7.99 11.55 15.05
N PHE A 151 8.36 10.50 15.76
CA PHE A 151 9.54 10.45 16.62
C PHE A 151 10.32 9.18 16.30
N GLU A 152 11.64 9.25 16.39
CA GLU A 152 12.45 8.05 16.51
C GLU A 152 12.25 7.45 17.90
N ILE A 153 11.92 6.17 17.94
CA ILE A 153 11.76 5.42 19.19
C ILE A 153 12.75 4.27 19.16
N GLU A 154 13.66 4.30 20.12
CA GLU A 154 14.55 3.18 20.40
C GLU A 154 13.85 2.22 21.37
N PHE A 155 13.61 1.01 20.91
CA PHE A 155 13.16 -0.10 21.74
C PHE A 155 14.37 -0.91 22.18
N SER A 156 14.40 -1.28 23.47
CA SER A 156 15.41 -2.19 24.02
C SER A 156 14.74 -3.19 24.96
N TRP A 157 15.27 -4.40 25.00
CA TRP A 157 14.71 -5.48 25.81
C TRP A 157 15.75 -6.53 26.19
N ASN A 158 15.42 -7.33 27.21
CA ASN A 158 16.18 -8.48 27.64
C ASN A 158 15.54 -9.78 27.12
N GLY A 159 16.04 -10.95 27.53
CA GLY A 159 15.43 -12.26 27.27
C GLY A 159 15.82 -12.90 25.95
N GLY A 160 16.49 -12.17 25.04
CA GLY A 160 16.98 -12.70 23.75
C GLY A 160 15.88 -13.17 22.81
N VAL A 161 14.67 -12.65 22.95
CA VAL A 161 13.55 -12.84 22.02
C VAL A 161 13.66 -11.85 20.86
N THR A 162 13.05 -12.15 19.71
CA THR A 162 13.08 -11.26 18.55
C THR A 162 12.08 -10.11 18.70
N PHE A 163 12.32 -8.99 18.00
CA PHE A 163 11.35 -7.89 17.96
C PHE A 163 10.01 -8.33 17.36
N ALA A 164 10.04 -9.22 16.37
CA ALA A 164 8.84 -9.83 15.82
C ALA A 164 8.00 -10.52 16.90
N SER A 165 8.61 -11.37 17.76
CA SER A 165 7.89 -12.02 18.88
C SER A 165 7.32 -11.02 19.87
N ILE A 166 7.99 -9.89 20.11
CA ILE A 166 7.46 -8.81 20.97
C ILE A 166 6.21 -8.21 20.34
N LEU A 167 6.26 -7.83 19.05
CA LEU A 167 5.12 -7.29 18.34
C LEU A 167 3.94 -8.27 18.31
N GLU A 168 4.22 -9.56 18.16
CA GLU A 168 3.20 -10.59 18.16
C GLU A 168 2.53 -10.76 19.53
N ALA A 169 3.31 -10.66 20.60
CA ALA A 169 2.82 -10.85 21.97
C ALA A 169 1.96 -9.69 22.49
N ILE A 170 2.35 -8.44 22.21
CA ILE A 170 1.71 -7.25 22.81
C ILE A 170 1.24 -6.19 21.81
N GLY A 171 1.56 -6.35 20.54
CA GLY A 171 1.15 -5.41 19.50
C GLY A 171 -0.31 -5.62 19.08
N GLU A 172 -0.90 -4.56 18.59
CA GLU A 172 -2.23 -4.59 17.97
C GLU A 172 -2.11 -4.26 16.49
N ILE A 173 -2.96 -4.88 15.66
CA ILE A 173 -3.06 -4.53 14.23
C ILE A 173 -3.60 -3.10 14.10
N PRO A 174 -2.94 -2.24 13.33
CA PRO A 174 -3.38 -0.88 13.08
C PRO A 174 -4.49 -0.85 12.03
N ILE A 175 -5.75 -0.89 12.48
CA ILE A 175 -6.89 -0.72 11.57
C ILE A 175 -7.05 0.74 11.14
N PRO A 176 -7.61 1.00 9.95
CA PRO A 176 -7.84 2.36 9.44
C PRO A 176 -8.72 3.22 10.35
N PRO A 177 -8.36 4.50 10.58
CA PRO A 177 -9.13 5.38 11.46
C PRO A 177 -10.59 5.62 11.05
N TYR A 178 -10.90 5.57 9.75
CA TYR A 178 -12.26 5.77 9.24
C TYR A 178 -13.25 4.64 9.59
N LEU A 179 -12.76 3.51 10.12
CA LEU A 179 -13.63 2.46 10.65
C LEU A 179 -14.35 2.91 11.92
N ASN A 180 -13.86 3.96 12.60
CA ASN A 180 -14.46 4.54 13.81
C ASN A 180 -14.77 3.51 14.90
N ARG A 181 -13.92 2.51 15.05
CA ARG A 181 -13.98 1.47 16.10
C ARG A 181 -12.60 1.12 16.63
N GLY A 182 -12.53 0.47 17.75
CA GLY A 182 -11.29 -0.12 18.26
C GLY A 182 -10.90 -1.38 17.50
N THR A 183 -9.67 -1.83 17.70
CA THR A 183 -9.17 -3.12 17.19
C THR A 183 -9.88 -4.25 17.93
N GLU A 184 -10.31 -5.27 17.22
CA GLU A 184 -10.98 -6.47 17.71
C GLU A 184 -10.08 -7.69 17.47
N SER A 185 -10.35 -8.79 18.19
CA SER A 185 -9.52 -10.03 18.07
C SER A 185 -9.55 -10.64 16.67
N THR A 186 -10.64 -10.43 15.93
CA THR A 186 -10.78 -10.93 14.55
C THR A 186 -9.96 -10.15 13.54
N ASP A 187 -9.57 -8.89 13.83
CA ASP A 187 -8.84 -8.04 12.89
C ASP A 187 -7.48 -8.64 12.49
N SER A 188 -6.87 -9.46 13.34
CA SER A 188 -5.62 -10.15 13.02
C SER A 188 -5.75 -11.11 11.82
N ALA A 189 -6.95 -11.66 11.61
CA ALA A 189 -7.27 -12.51 10.46
C ALA A 189 -7.98 -11.70 9.36
N ASP A 190 -8.90 -10.81 9.74
CA ASP A 190 -9.75 -10.07 8.81
C ASP A 190 -8.99 -9.01 8.01
N TYR A 191 -7.94 -8.41 8.60
CA TYR A 191 -7.13 -7.37 7.96
C TYR A 191 -5.85 -7.92 7.33
N GLN A 192 -5.91 -9.15 6.79
CA GLN A 192 -4.84 -9.83 6.05
C GLN A 192 -5.38 -10.42 4.75
N THR A 193 -4.54 -10.42 3.71
CA THR A 193 -4.83 -11.13 2.47
C THR A 193 -4.42 -12.60 2.60
N VAL A 194 -5.11 -13.51 1.89
CA VAL A 194 -4.80 -14.96 1.92
C VAL A 194 -3.42 -15.30 1.36
N TYR A 195 -2.83 -14.41 0.59
CA TYR A 195 -1.52 -14.60 -0.06
C TYR A 195 -0.39 -13.80 0.60
N SER A 196 -0.65 -13.11 1.71
CA SER A 196 0.40 -12.31 2.39
C SER A 196 1.36 -13.21 3.17
N HIS A 197 2.66 -13.00 2.98
CA HIS A 197 3.71 -13.77 3.66
C HIS A 197 4.99 -12.97 3.98
N ILE A 198 5.10 -11.72 3.52
CA ILE A 198 6.22 -10.83 3.82
C ILE A 198 5.81 -9.82 4.88
N ASP A 199 6.31 -9.98 6.10
CA ASP A 199 6.02 -9.05 7.20
C ASP A 199 6.60 -7.66 6.96
N GLY A 200 5.90 -6.60 7.44
CA GLY A 200 6.43 -5.25 7.42
C GLY A 200 5.47 -4.15 6.99
N SER A 201 4.27 -4.46 6.53
CA SER A 201 3.25 -3.44 6.27
C SER A 201 2.51 -3.03 7.54
N VAL A 202 2.19 -1.75 7.65
CA VAL A 202 1.32 -1.22 8.72
C VAL A 202 -0.12 -0.99 8.24
N ALA A 203 -0.38 -1.22 6.95
CA ALA A 203 -1.73 -1.26 6.39
C ALA A 203 -1.85 -2.40 5.39
N ALA A 204 -3.00 -3.07 5.37
CA ALA A 204 -3.27 -4.13 4.40
C ALA A 204 -3.42 -3.57 2.98
N PRO A 205 -2.99 -4.30 1.94
CA PRO A 205 -3.38 -4.04 0.56
C PRO A 205 -4.86 -4.42 0.36
N THR A 206 -5.76 -3.50 0.77
CA THR A 206 -7.17 -3.80 1.07
C THR A 206 -7.98 -4.35 -0.10
N ALA A 207 -7.62 -4.06 -1.34
CA ALA A 207 -8.25 -4.68 -2.51
C ALA A 207 -8.00 -6.20 -2.58
N GLY A 208 -6.97 -6.67 -1.92
CA GLY A 208 -6.66 -8.09 -1.81
C GLY A 208 -7.48 -8.84 -0.77
N LEU A 209 -8.15 -8.12 0.15
CA LEU A 209 -8.93 -8.75 1.22
C LEU A 209 -10.15 -9.54 0.70
N HIS A 210 -10.60 -9.28 -0.50
CA HIS A 210 -11.74 -9.95 -1.12
C HIS A 210 -11.40 -11.33 -1.70
N PHE A 211 -10.11 -11.59 -1.97
CA PHE A 211 -9.67 -12.87 -2.50
C PHE A 211 -9.77 -13.97 -1.45
N THR A 212 -10.19 -15.14 -1.90
CA THR A 212 -10.13 -16.41 -1.19
C THR A 212 -9.30 -17.40 -1.99
N ASP A 213 -8.91 -18.52 -1.36
CA ASP A 213 -8.17 -19.57 -2.05
C ASP A 213 -8.99 -20.16 -3.22
N GLU A 214 -10.32 -20.21 -3.09
CA GLU A 214 -11.23 -20.68 -4.14
C GLU A 214 -11.22 -19.75 -5.36
N VAL A 215 -11.28 -18.42 -5.14
CA VAL A 215 -11.21 -17.43 -6.23
C VAL A 215 -9.87 -17.50 -6.93
N LEU A 216 -8.78 -17.65 -6.17
CA LEU A 216 -7.43 -17.79 -6.74
C LEU A 216 -7.28 -19.09 -7.52
N ALA A 217 -7.79 -20.20 -7.00
CA ALA A 217 -7.77 -21.50 -7.70
C ALA A 217 -8.59 -21.46 -9.01
N GLU A 218 -9.71 -20.72 -9.04
CA GLU A 218 -10.50 -20.55 -10.25
C GLU A 218 -9.79 -19.67 -11.29
N CYS A 219 -9.03 -18.65 -10.85
CA CYS A 219 -8.13 -17.88 -11.73
C CYS A 219 -7.11 -18.81 -12.39
N ASP A 220 -6.46 -19.70 -11.61
CA ASP A 220 -5.46 -20.65 -12.12
C ASP A 220 -6.06 -21.61 -13.17
N LYS A 221 -7.27 -22.14 -12.93
CA LYS A 221 -7.99 -23.02 -13.88
C LYS A 221 -8.29 -22.32 -15.20
N ARG A 222 -8.48 -21.00 -15.18
CA ARG A 222 -8.73 -20.18 -16.38
C ARG A 222 -7.45 -19.71 -17.07
N GLY A 223 -6.28 -20.12 -16.56
CA GLY A 223 -5.00 -19.75 -17.16
C GLY A 223 -4.59 -18.31 -16.89
N ILE A 224 -5.16 -17.69 -15.86
CA ILE A 224 -4.74 -16.37 -15.39
C ILE A 224 -3.43 -16.53 -14.60
N THR A 225 -2.39 -15.87 -15.07
CA THR A 225 -1.07 -15.91 -14.41
C THR A 225 -1.10 -15.03 -13.18
N ARG A 226 -0.66 -15.56 -12.02
CA ARG A 226 -0.56 -14.81 -10.77
C ARG A 226 0.90 -14.49 -10.46
N ARG A 227 1.17 -13.24 -10.05
CA ARG A 227 2.51 -12.76 -9.69
C ARG A 227 2.46 -11.85 -8.49
N GLU A 228 3.55 -11.80 -7.76
CA GLU A 228 3.69 -11.07 -6.51
C GLU A 228 4.73 -9.96 -6.63
N LEU A 229 4.49 -8.88 -5.93
CA LEU A 229 5.46 -7.84 -5.63
C LEU A 229 5.37 -7.49 -4.14
N THR A 230 6.38 -6.79 -3.64
CA THR A 230 6.40 -6.32 -2.25
C THR A 230 6.41 -4.79 -2.24
N LEU A 231 5.45 -4.20 -1.54
CA LEU A 231 5.46 -2.80 -1.16
C LEU A 231 5.07 -2.70 0.32
N HIS A 232 5.97 -2.19 1.14
CA HIS A 232 5.69 -1.94 2.55
C HIS A 232 4.84 -0.69 2.69
N VAL A 233 3.55 -0.89 2.99
CA VAL A 233 2.59 0.21 3.11
C VAL A 233 2.82 0.94 4.42
N GLY A 234 3.22 2.21 4.34
CA GLY A 234 3.35 3.08 5.50
C GLY A 234 2.01 3.66 5.98
N ALA A 235 1.98 4.19 7.22
CA ALA A 235 0.78 4.81 7.80
C ALA A 235 0.33 6.10 7.09
N GLY A 236 1.16 6.65 6.21
CA GLY A 236 0.81 7.80 5.36
C GLY A 236 -0.43 7.58 4.51
N THR A 237 -0.71 6.33 4.14
CA THR A 237 -1.89 5.94 3.35
C THR A 237 -3.22 6.32 4.03
N PHE A 238 -3.23 6.49 5.36
CA PHE A 238 -4.42 6.90 6.10
C PHE A 238 -4.57 8.42 6.26
N GLN A 239 -3.61 9.21 5.80
CA GLN A 239 -3.67 10.66 5.94
C GLN A 239 -4.42 11.29 4.77
N PRO A 240 -5.48 12.10 5.05
CA PRO A 240 -6.15 12.83 3.99
C PRO A 240 -5.25 13.94 3.44
N VAL A 241 -5.46 14.31 2.18
CA VAL A 241 -4.83 15.50 1.59
C VAL A 241 -5.35 16.73 2.31
N LYS A 242 -4.46 17.54 2.88
CA LYS A 242 -4.80 18.74 3.66
C LYS A 242 -4.63 20.04 2.87
N SER A 243 -3.89 20.00 1.77
CA SER A 243 -3.67 21.14 0.89
C SER A 243 -4.85 21.35 -0.06
N GLU A 244 -5.05 22.58 -0.52
CA GLU A 244 -6.07 22.88 -1.53
C GLU A 244 -5.67 22.31 -2.89
N ASN A 245 -4.42 22.52 -3.28
CA ASN A 245 -3.86 21.99 -4.52
C ASN A 245 -2.99 20.77 -4.23
N ILE A 246 -3.07 19.77 -5.10
CA ILE A 246 -2.27 18.54 -4.92
C ILE A 246 -0.76 18.80 -5.05
N GLY A 247 -0.36 19.90 -5.69
CA GLY A 247 1.03 20.30 -5.81
C GLY A 247 1.73 20.62 -4.48
N GLU A 248 0.95 20.94 -3.44
CA GLU A 248 1.43 21.23 -2.09
C GLU A 248 1.39 20.00 -1.17
N HIS A 249 0.78 18.89 -1.63
CA HIS A 249 0.75 17.63 -0.91
C HIS A 249 2.05 16.86 -1.16
N GLU A 250 2.72 16.46 -0.09
CA GLU A 250 3.90 15.62 -0.14
C GLU A 250 3.51 14.16 0.04
N MET A 251 3.83 13.33 -0.96
CA MET A 251 3.66 11.88 -0.89
C MET A 251 4.75 11.27 -0.01
N HIS A 252 4.37 10.28 0.78
CA HIS A 252 5.34 9.49 1.53
C HIS A 252 6.14 8.59 0.59
N TYR A 253 7.38 8.30 0.99
CA TYR A 253 8.16 7.23 0.39
C TYR A 253 7.58 5.89 0.80
N GLU A 254 7.50 4.96 -0.14
CA GLU A 254 7.15 3.57 0.12
C GLU A 254 8.25 2.70 -0.47
N PHE A 255 8.76 1.78 0.34
CA PHE A 255 9.78 0.84 -0.10
C PHE A 255 9.14 -0.25 -0.95
N ILE A 256 9.74 -0.51 -2.10
CA ILE A 256 9.31 -1.54 -3.05
C ILE A 256 10.42 -2.55 -3.30
N SER A 257 10.01 -3.82 -3.42
CA SER A 257 10.89 -4.90 -3.85
C SER A 257 10.19 -5.71 -4.94
N VAL A 258 10.87 -5.86 -6.07
CA VAL A 258 10.32 -6.53 -7.26
C VAL A 258 11.32 -7.55 -7.77
N GLN A 259 10.92 -8.82 -7.71
CA GLN A 259 11.76 -9.92 -8.17
C GLN A 259 12.08 -9.80 -9.66
N ARG A 260 13.31 -10.15 -10.04
CA ARG A 260 13.76 -10.19 -11.43
C ARG A 260 12.84 -11.06 -12.30
N SER A 261 12.35 -12.16 -11.77
CA SER A 261 11.42 -13.05 -12.47
C SER A 261 10.12 -12.34 -12.87
N LEU A 262 9.55 -11.49 -11.99
CA LEU A 262 8.36 -10.71 -12.34
C LEU A 262 8.66 -9.72 -13.48
N LEU A 263 9.82 -9.06 -13.51
CA LEU A 263 10.19 -8.16 -14.59
C LEU A 263 10.26 -8.90 -15.94
N VAL A 264 10.86 -10.09 -15.95
CA VAL A 264 10.93 -10.94 -17.16
C VAL A 264 9.53 -11.38 -17.60
N ASP A 265 8.66 -11.74 -16.66
CA ASP A 265 7.28 -12.12 -16.98
C ASP A 265 6.48 -10.94 -17.54
N LEU A 266 6.65 -9.73 -16.99
CA LEU A 266 6.02 -8.50 -17.52
C LEU A 266 6.49 -8.18 -18.95
N ILE A 267 7.78 -8.38 -19.26
CA ILE A 267 8.35 -8.20 -20.60
C ILE A 267 7.72 -9.17 -21.61
N ASN A 268 7.43 -10.40 -21.16
CA ASN A 268 6.91 -11.49 -22.00
C ASN A 268 5.38 -11.67 -21.88
N ALA A 269 4.69 -10.81 -21.13
CA ALA A 269 3.25 -10.90 -20.97
C ALA A 269 2.52 -10.87 -22.31
N GLU A 270 1.72 -11.90 -22.59
CA GLU A 270 0.90 -11.99 -23.80
C GLU A 270 -0.48 -11.34 -23.63
N GLY A 271 -0.93 -11.22 -22.41
CA GLY A 271 -2.22 -10.63 -22.04
C GLY A 271 -2.08 -9.35 -21.21
N PRO A 272 -3.22 -8.75 -20.84
CA PRO A 272 -3.23 -7.54 -20.05
C PRO A 272 -2.69 -7.76 -18.63
N VAL A 273 -1.94 -6.78 -18.13
CA VAL A 273 -1.48 -6.76 -16.73
C VAL A 273 -2.54 -6.08 -15.88
N VAL A 274 -3.05 -6.79 -14.89
CA VAL A 274 -4.07 -6.32 -13.94
C VAL A 274 -3.47 -6.22 -12.55
N ALA A 275 -3.40 -5.00 -12.01
CA ALA A 275 -2.89 -4.77 -10.67
C ALA A 275 -4.00 -4.94 -9.62
N VAL A 276 -3.70 -5.61 -8.51
CA VAL A 276 -4.57 -5.70 -7.35
C VAL A 276 -4.14 -4.68 -6.31
N GLY A 277 -4.97 -3.66 -6.11
CA GLY A 277 -4.74 -2.55 -5.20
C GLY A 277 -3.86 -1.45 -5.78
N THR A 278 -4.06 -0.25 -5.25
CA THR A 278 -3.33 0.96 -5.65
C THR A 278 -1.83 0.90 -5.32
N THR A 279 -1.43 0.09 -4.34
CA THR A 279 -0.03 -0.21 -4.01
C THR A 279 0.66 -0.95 -5.15
N SER A 280 0.03 -2.01 -5.69
CA SER A 280 0.55 -2.74 -6.86
C SER A 280 0.61 -1.85 -8.10
N VAL A 281 -0.40 -1.00 -8.31
CA VAL A 281 -0.40 -0.01 -9.39
C VAL A 281 0.82 0.91 -9.29
N ARG A 282 1.05 1.51 -8.12
CA ARG A 282 2.16 2.45 -7.92
C ARG A 282 3.51 1.77 -8.09
N THR A 283 3.67 0.55 -7.58
CA THR A 283 4.90 -0.22 -7.75
C THR A 283 5.19 -0.51 -9.23
N LEU A 284 4.21 -1.08 -9.93
CA LEU A 284 4.38 -1.44 -11.34
C LEU A 284 4.70 -0.21 -12.20
N GLU A 285 3.91 0.85 -12.06
CA GLU A 285 4.14 2.07 -12.85
C GLU A 285 5.46 2.75 -12.49
N SER A 286 5.98 2.61 -11.25
CA SER A 286 7.29 3.11 -10.85
C SER A 286 8.43 2.44 -11.61
N LEU A 287 8.33 1.14 -11.92
CA LEU A 287 9.37 0.40 -12.66
C LEU A 287 9.66 1.01 -14.03
N TYR A 288 8.65 1.59 -14.67
CA TYR A 288 8.84 2.26 -15.93
C TYR A 288 9.79 3.47 -15.81
N TYR A 289 9.65 4.26 -14.75
CA TYR A 289 10.50 5.44 -14.51
C TYR A 289 11.89 5.05 -14.03
N VAL A 290 12.03 3.97 -13.27
CA VAL A 290 13.33 3.38 -12.95
C VAL A 290 14.07 2.98 -14.26
N GLY A 291 13.38 2.26 -15.15
CA GLY A 291 13.94 1.87 -16.43
C GLY A 291 14.28 3.05 -17.34
N GLN A 292 13.57 4.17 -17.24
CA GLN A 292 13.85 5.40 -17.95
C GLN A 292 15.14 6.08 -17.44
N VAL A 293 15.38 6.10 -16.13
CA VAL A 293 16.64 6.58 -15.54
C VAL A 293 17.81 5.72 -16.04
N LEU A 294 17.63 4.40 -16.01
CA LEU A 294 18.65 3.44 -16.43
C LEU A 294 18.97 3.50 -17.95
N GLU A 295 18.08 4.03 -18.78
CA GLU A 295 18.36 4.26 -20.20
C GLU A 295 19.50 5.26 -20.41
N THR A 296 19.56 6.29 -19.58
CA THR A 296 20.57 7.34 -19.68
C THR A 296 21.73 7.16 -18.71
N THR A 297 21.49 6.46 -17.58
CA THR A 297 22.46 6.24 -16.51
C THR A 297 22.39 4.78 -16.07
N PRO A 298 23.02 3.86 -16.83
CA PRO A 298 22.92 2.41 -16.56
C PRO A 298 23.38 1.98 -15.17
N ASP A 299 24.33 2.69 -14.57
CA ASP A 299 24.89 2.40 -13.24
C ASP A 299 24.44 3.46 -12.21
N ALA A 300 23.17 3.93 -12.33
CA ALA A 300 22.58 4.87 -11.38
C ALA A 300 22.59 4.29 -9.95
N ASP A 301 22.84 5.14 -8.97
CA ASP A 301 22.77 4.80 -7.56
C ASP A 301 21.31 4.73 -7.06
N GLU A 302 21.12 4.28 -5.82
CA GLU A 302 19.79 4.11 -5.21
C GLU A 302 19.01 5.43 -5.13
N GLU A 303 19.69 6.56 -4.91
CA GLU A 303 19.03 7.87 -4.84
C GLU A 303 18.46 8.26 -6.21
N MET A 304 19.22 8.04 -7.28
CA MET A 304 18.80 8.29 -8.66
C MET A 304 17.66 7.37 -9.09
N LEU A 305 17.63 6.14 -8.59
CA LEU A 305 16.59 5.15 -8.88
C LEU A 305 15.32 5.35 -8.02
N THR A 306 15.35 6.23 -7.02
CA THR A 306 14.16 6.59 -6.25
C THR A 306 13.17 7.37 -7.13
N VAL A 307 11.95 6.84 -7.29
CA VAL A 307 10.91 7.46 -8.12
C VAL A 307 10.29 8.63 -7.36
N LYS A 308 10.65 9.85 -7.75
CA LYS A 308 10.16 11.09 -7.12
C LYS A 308 8.73 11.41 -7.56
N GLN A 309 7.99 12.08 -6.69
CA GLN A 309 6.55 12.37 -6.80
C GLN A 309 6.11 12.89 -8.17
N TRP A 310 6.84 13.85 -8.74
CA TRP A 310 6.46 14.57 -9.97
C TRP A 310 7.22 14.11 -11.22
N MET A 311 8.02 13.08 -11.10
CA MET A 311 8.85 12.55 -12.19
C MET A 311 8.03 12.26 -13.47
N PRO A 312 6.82 11.68 -13.41
CA PRO A 312 6.02 11.39 -14.59
C PRO A 312 5.60 12.59 -15.42
N TYR A 313 5.54 13.76 -14.79
CA TYR A 313 5.01 14.98 -15.40
C TYR A 313 6.11 15.96 -15.83
N SER A 314 7.35 15.71 -15.42
CA SER A 314 8.48 16.61 -15.65
C SER A 314 9.38 16.20 -16.81
N THR A 315 9.39 14.92 -17.17
CA THR A 315 10.26 14.39 -18.24
C THR A 315 9.42 13.65 -19.26
N PRO A 316 9.42 14.07 -20.53
CA PRO A 316 8.80 13.30 -21.60
C PRO A 316 9.43 11.92 -21.69
N CYS A 317 8.61 10.90 -21.69
CA CYS A 317 9.09 9.54 -21.78
C CYS A 317 8.96 9.02 -23.20
N GLU A 318 10.10 8.68 -23.81
CA GLU A 318 10.19 8.28 -25.21
C GLU A 318 10.56 6.81 -25.41
N ILE A 319 10.78 6.05 -24.33
CA ILE A 319 11.10 4.63 -24.42
C ILE A 319 9.86 3.75 -24.30
N SER A 320 9.88 2.58 -24.94
CA SER A 320 8.79 1.61 -24.79
C SER A 320 8.80 0.97 -23.39
N THR A 321 7.65 0.54 -22.90
CA THR A 321 7.52 -0.18 -21.63
C THR A 321 8.45 -1.38 -21.56
N LYS A 322 8.51 -2.15 -22.65
CA LYS A 322 9.41 -3.31 -22.77
C LYS A 322 10.87 -2.94 -22.60
N LYS A 323 11.31 -1.83 -23.24
CA LYS A 323 12.68 -1.33 -23.10
C LYS A 323 12.97 -0.86 -21.67
N ALA A 324 12.04 -0.15 -21.03
CA ALA A 324 12.19 0.30 -19.66
C ALA A 324 12.37 -0.89 -18.70
N LEU A 325 11.50 -1.89 -18.79
CA LEU A 325 11.60 -3.10 -17.96
C LEU A 325 12.89 -3.88 -18.24
N GLN A 326 13.33 -3.95 -19.52
CA GLN A 326 14.58 -4.61 -19.87
C GLN A 326 15.79 -3.90 -19.24
N ASN A 327 15.79 -2.57 -19.20
CA ASN A 327 16.87 -1.81 -18.54
C ASN A 327 16.98 -2.16 -17.05
N VAL A 328 15.83 -2.37 -16.37
CA VAL A 328 15.84 -2.82 -14.95
C VAL A 328 16.40 -4.24 -14.84
N VAL A 329 16.01 -5.16 -15.73
CA VAL A 329 16.58 -6.52 -15.76
C VAL A 329 18.10 -6.47 -16.00
N ASP A 330 18.54 -5.69 -16.98
CA ASP A 330 19.97 -5.55 -17.31
C ASP A 330 20.77 -4.94 -16.15
N TYR A 331 20.18 -4.01 -15.40
CA TYR A 331 20.76 -3.45 -14.18
C TYR A 331 20.94 -4.54 -13.12
N LEU A 332 19.89 -5.34 -12.85
CA LEU A 332 19.97 -6.43 -11.89
C LEU A 332 21.01 -7.49 -12.28
N ASP A 333 21.09 -7.82 -13.56
CA ASP A 333 22.08 -8.79 -14.07
C ASP A 333 23.52 -8.32 -13.86
N ARG A 334 23.79 -7.03 -14.11
CA ARG A 334 25.12 -6.43 -13.87
C ARG A 334 25.51 -6.44 -12.38
N HIS A 335 24.53 -6.25 -11.49
CA HIS A 335 24.77 -6.19 -10.05
C HIS A 335 24.59 -7.58 -9.37
N HIS A 336 24.32 -8.63 -10.13
CA HIS A 336 24.03 -9.97 -9.60
C HIS A 336 22.91 -9.98 -8.54
N ALA A 337 21.89 -9.12 -8.76
CA ALA A 337 20.78 -8.95 -7.83
C ALA A 337 19.53 -9.72 -8.32
N GLU A 338 18.88 -10.43 -7.40
CA GLU A 338 17.66 -11.21 -7.67
C GLU A 338 16.39 -10.36 -7.65
N ALA A 339 16.44 -9.17 -7.07
CA ALA A 339 15.30 -8.25 -6.97
C ALA A 339 15.74 -6.80 -7.09
N TYR A 340 14.90 -5.99 -7.72
CA TYR A 340 14.99 -4.54 -7.62
C TYR A 340 14.46 -4.11 -6.25
N MET A 341 15.26 -3.36 -5.52
CA MET A 341 14.91 -2.75 -4.25
C MET A 341 15.05 -1.23 -4.38
N GLY A 342 14.03 -0.50 -3.97
CA GLY A 342 14.05 0.95 -4.10
C GLY A 342 12.85 1.60 -3.42
N SER A 343 12.68 2.90 -3.66
CA SER A 343 11.61 3.67 -3.05
C SER A 343 10.79 4.44 -4.09
N THR A 344 9.50 4.62 -3.82
CA THR A 344 8.61 5.40 -4.65
C THR A 344 7.80 6.42 -3.86
N GLN A 345 7.72 7.65 -4.39
CA GLN A 345 6.77 8.69 -4.00
C GLN A 345 5.75 8.95 -5.11
N LEU A 346 5.68 8.08 -6.11
CA LEU A 346 4.91 8.31 -7.34
C LEU A 346 3.50 8.86 -7.05
N MET A 347 3.21 10.07 -7.52
CA MET A 347 1.86 10.65 -7.57
C MET A 347 1.22 10.26 -8.90
N ILE A 348 0.08 9.57 -8.82
CA ILE A 348 -0.75 9.28 -9.99
C ILE A 348 -2.01 10.14 -9.88
N ALA A 349 -2.16 11.07 -10.82
CA ALA A 349 -3.27 12.03 -10.90
C ALA A 349 -3.68 12.23 -12.36
N PRO A 350 -4.82 12.83 -12.67
CA PRO A 350 -5.23 13.13 -14.04
C PRO A 350 -4.14 13.79 -14.87
N GLY A 351 -3.88 13.22 -16.04
CA GLY A 351 -2.74 13.53 -16.89
C GLY A 351 -1.61 12.50 -16.84
N PHE A 352 -1.66 11.56 -15.88
CA PHE A 352 -0.74 10.42 -15.83
C PHE A 352 -1.00 9.44 -16.98
N GLN A 353 0.06 8.93 -17.58
CA GLN A 353 -0.01 7.92 -18.62
C GLN A 353 0.41 6.57 -18.04
N TYR A 354 -0.55 5.68 -17.86
CA TYR A 354 -0.27 4.30 -17.45
C TYR A 354 0.51 3.56 -18.53
N ARG A 355 1.60 2.92 -18.17
CA ARG A 355 2.56 2.29 -19.07
C ARG A 355 2.56 0.78 -18.98
N ILE A 356 2.33 0.23 -17.80
CA ILE A 356 2.45 -1.20 -17.51
C ILE A 356 1.09 -1.85 -17.37
N ILE A 357 0.22 -1.24 -16.56
CA ILE A 357 -1.09 -1.86 -16.31
C ILE A 357 -2.13 -1.47 -17.35
N SER A 358 -3.00 -2.41 -17.68
CA SER A 358 -4.19 -2.21 -18.49
C SER A 358 -5.50 -2.54 -17.75
N GLY A 359 -5.40 -2.97 -16.49
CA GLY A 359 -6.52 -3.17 -15.59
C GLY A 359 -6.12 -3.00 -14.14
N MET A 360 -7.08 -2.70 -13.29
CA MET A 360 -6.90 -2.70 -11.84
C MET A 360 -8.13 -3.22 -11.10
N ILE A 361 -7.88 -3.99 -10.04
CA ILE A 361 -8.88 -4.34 -9.03
C ILE A 361 -8.59 -3.45 -7.82
N THR A 362 -9.59 -2.72 -7.34
CA THR A 362 -9.42 -1.79 -6.22
C THR A 362 -10.71 -1.66 -5.40
N ASN A 363 -10.65 -0.98 -4.25
CA ASN A 363 -11.83 -0.59 -3.47
C ASN A 363 -12.35 0.78 -3.93
N PHE A 364 -13.53 1.16 -3.43
CA PHE A 364 -13.95 2.56 -3.44
C PHE A 364 -13.14 3.34 -2.40
N HIS A 365 -12.63 4.51 -2.78
CA HIS A 365 -11.73 5.33 -1.97
C HIS A 365 -12.43 6.52 -1.33
N GLN A 366 -11.82 7.06 -0.26
CA GLN A 366 -12.33 8.26 0.40
C GLN A 366 -12.40 9.46 -0.54
N PRO A 367 -13.38 10.38 -0.33
CA PRO A 367 -13.37 11.67 -1.00
C PRO A 367 -12.08 12.42 -0.66
N GLN A 368 -11.63 13.26 -1.58
CA GLN A 368 -10.45 14.11 -1.45
C GLN A 368 -9.16 13.33 -1.11
N SER A 369 -9.00 12.12 -1.66
CA SER A 369 -7.82 11.29 -1.47
C SER A 369 -6.97 11.18 -2.73
N THR A 370 -5.67 10.96 -2.55
CA THR A 370 -4.74 10.67 -3.66
C THR A 370 -5.12 9.39 -4.40
N LEU A 371 -5.78 8.45 -3.74
CA LEU A 371 -6.24 7.21 -4.33
C LEU A 371 -7.41 7.43 -5.30
N LEU A 372 -8.30 8.39 -5.00
CA LEU A 372 -9.36 8.78 -5.92
C LEU A 372 -8.78 9.51 -7.16
N LEU A 373 -7.71 10.28 -7.00
CA LEU A 373 -6.98 10.85 -8.14
C LEU A 373 -6.41 9.77 -9.05
N LEU A 374 -5.81 8.72 -8.46
CA LEU A 374 -5.28 7.57 -9.19
C LEU A 374 -6.38 6.87 -10.01
N VAL A 375 -7.52 6.58 -9.40
CA VAL A 375 -8.67 5.98 -10.11
C VAL A 375 -9.14 6.91 -11.22
N SER A 376 -9.31 8.20 -10.94
CA SER A 376 -9.74 9.19 -11.94
C SER A 376 -8.77 9.28 -13.14
N ALA A 377 -7.46 9.18 -12.88
CA ALA A 377 -6.45 9.14 -13.94
C ALA A 377 -6.56 7.89 -14.82
N PHE A 378 -7.08 6.78 -14.28
CA PHE A 378 -7.26 5.52 -15.02
C PHE A 378 -8.55 5.50 -15.82
N VAL A 379 -9.68 5.79 -15.19
CA VAL A 379 -11.00 5.69 -15.82
C VAL A 379 -11.36 6.93 -16.64
N GLY A 380 -10.69 8.05 -16.41
CA GLY A 380 -10.97 9.35 -17.01
C GLY A 380 -11.65 10.32 -16.04
N VAL A 381 -11.30 11.60 -16.19
CA VAL A 381 -11.76 12.68 -15.30
C VAL A 381 -13.28 12.82 -15.30
N ASP A 382 -13.93 12.59 -16.45
CA ASP A 382 -15.39 12.74 -16.61
C ASP A 382 -16.15 11.50 -16.13
N HIS A 383 -15.47 10.36 -15.91
CA HIS A 383 -16.12 9.08 -15.64
C HIS A 383 -16.11 8.66 -14.17
N TRP A 384 -15.08 9.05 -13.40
CA TRP A 384 -14.95 8.61 -12.01
C TRP A 384 -16.18 8.99 -11.18
N ARG A 385 -16.73 10.21 -11.40
CA ARG A 385 -17.90 10.69 -10.65
C ARG A 385 -19.12 9.83 -10.94
N ALA A 386 -19.41 9.59 -12.22
CA ALA A 386 -20.53 8.73 -12.62
C ALA A 386 -20.44 7.32 -12.04
N ILE A 387 -19.21 6.75 -11.96
CA ILE A 387 -18.96 5.44 -11.32
C ILE A 387 -19.28 5.49 -9.82
N TYR A 388 -18.85 6.53 -9.11
CA TYR A 388 -19.07 6.66 -7.66
C TYR A 388 -20.53 7.01 -7.34
N ASP A 389 -21.18 7.85 -8.14
CA ASP A 389 -22.61 8.16 -8.01
C ASP A 389 -23.43 6.87 -8.24
N TYR A 390 -23.11 6.10 -9.29
CA TYR A 390 -23.71 4.79 -9.53
C TYR A 390 -23.57 3.85 -8.33
N ALA A 391 -22.39 3.75 -7.76
CA ALA A 391 -22.15 2.90 -6.61
C ALA A 391 -22.96 3.33 -5.37
N LEU A 392 -23.12 4.64 -5.14
CA LEU A 392 -23.96 5.15 -4.07
C LEU A 392 -25.45 4.84 -4.30
N ASP A 393 -25.92 4.95 -5.54
CA ASP A 393 -27.32 4.70 -5.90
C ASP A 393 -27.69 3.21 -5.90
N HIS A 394 -26.69 2.32 -6.02
CA HIS A 394 -26.86 0.85 -6.10
C HIS A 394 -26.37 0.13 -4.84
N ASP A 395 -26.38 0.79 -3.69
CA ASP A 395 -26.11 0.18 -2.40
C ASP A 395 -24.74 -0.51 -2.26
N PHE A 396 -23.72 -0.02 -2.97
CA PHE A 396 -22.35 -0.46 -2.73
C PHE A 396 -21.83 0.03 -1.38
N ARG A 397 -20.98 -0.78 -0.75
CA ARG A 397 -20.25 -0.45 0.46
C ARG A 397 -18.86 0.05 0.11
N PHE A 398 -18.31 0.91 0.92
CA PHE A 398 -17.08 1.64 0.62
C PHE A 398 -15.93 1.28 1.54
N LEU A 399 -14.71 1.60 1.10
CA LEU A 399 -13.43 1.50 1.78
C LEU A 399 -12.98 0.04 2.00
N SER A 400 -12.10 -0.21 2.98
CA SER A 400 -11.32 -1.45 3.13
C SER A 400 -12.12 -2.74 3.10
N TYR A 401 -13.25 -2.78 3.81
CA TYR A 401 -14.12 -3.96 3.91
C TYR A 401 -15.37 -3.83 3.03
N GLY A 402 -15.40 -2.79 2.19
CA GLY A 402 -16.48 -2.52 1.26
C GLY A 402 -16.54 -3.46 0.08
N ASP A 403 -17.05 -2.96 -1.01
CA ASP A 403 -17.17 -3.69 -2.26
C ASP A 403 -15.99 -3.33 -3.19
N ALA A 404 -15.79 -4.13 -4.21
CA ALA A 404 -14.66 -4.02 -5.11
C ALA A 404 -15.02 -3.36 -6.44
N CYS A 405 -14.00 -2.82 -7.11
CA CYS A 405 -14.07 -2.34 -8.49
C CYS A 405 -13.08 -3.11 -9.35
N PHE A 406 -13.46 -3.42 -10.59
CA PHE A 406 -12.55 -3.84 -11.64
C PHE A 406 -12.63 -2.83 -12.79
N PHE A 407 -11.54 -2.12 -13.01
CA PHE A 407 -11.40 -1.15 -14.09
C PHE A 407 -10.46 -1.69 -15.16
N GLN A 408 -10.87 -1.55 -16.44
CA GLN A 408 -10.13 -2.02 -17.61
C GLN A 408 -10.06 -0.92 -18.67
N LYS A 409 -8.89 -0.79 -19.33
CA LYS A 409 -8.71 0.07 -20.52
C LYS A 409 -9.27 -0.57 -21.78
#